data_62308061fcb78cbf28a27c38cd71d5b5
#
_entry.id   62308061fcb78cbf28a27c38cd71d5b5
#
_cell.length_a   1.000
_cell.length_b   1.000
_cell.length_c   1.000
_cell.angle_alpha   90.00
_cell.angle_beta   90.00
_cell.angle_gamma   90.00
#
_symmetry.space_group_name_H-M   'P 1'
#
loop_
_entity.id
_entity.type
_entity.pdbx_description
1 polymer ?
#
loop_
_entity_poly.entity_id
_entity_poly.type
_entity_poly.pdbx_seq_one_letter_code
_entity_poly.pdbx_strand_id
1 'polypeptide(L)'
;MSTSKVPLISVVDDDRSVVEAIVSLLESVGYAAAGFLSAQDFLNSPQLRRTACLILDLRMPGIGGLELQRRLAAENIHTPIIFITAHGDQELSAEVLTTGVTALLRKPFSQESLLGALRSALAQTGGNENPG
;
A
#
# COMPACT_ATOMS: atom_id res chain seq x y z
N MET A 1 20.33 4.83 19.68
CA MET A 1 20.00 4.32 19.30
C MET A 1 19.46 4.17 18.32
N SER A 2 19.44 4.05 17.83
CA SER A 2 19.00 3.88 16.92
C SER A 2 18.33 3.35 16.55
N THR A 3 18.01 3.24 16.33
CA THR A 3 17.37 2.61 16.07
C THR A 3 16.79 2.48 14.97
N SER A 4 17.16 1.90 14.24
CA SER A 4 16.63 1.71 13.00
C SER A 4 15.28 1.11 13.13
N LYS A 5 14.32 1.78 12.68
CA LYS A 5 12.99 1.25 12.68
C LYS A 5 12.74 0.56 11.37
N VAL A 6 12.22 -0.65 11.48
CA VAL A 6 11.79 -1.38 10.30
C VAL A 6 10.51 -0.73 9.81
N PRO A 7 10.40 -0.37 8.53
CA PRO A 7 9.16 0.21 8.02
C PRO A 7 8.01 -0.76 8.12
N LEU A 8 6.84 -0.24 8.47
CA LEU A 8 5.62 -1.05 8.51
C LEU A 8 4.89 -0.89 7.20
N ILE A 9 4.62 -2.01 6.56
CA ILE A 9 3.88 -2.05 5.31
C ILE A 9 2.51 -2.63 5.61
N SER A 10 1.46 -1.91 5.29
CA SER A 10 0.11 -2.41 5.46
C SER A 10 -0.43 -2.89 4.13
N VAL A 11 -1.16 -3.99 4.15
CA VAL A 11 -1.70 -4.64 2.95
C VAL A 11 -3.21 -4.74 3.13
N VAL A 12 -3.97 -4.15 2.22
CA VAL A 12 -5.43 -4.14 2.28
C VAL A 12 -5.98 -4.76 1.00
N ASP A 13 -6.62 -5.91 1.13
CA ASP A 13 -7.20 -6.65 0.00
C ASP A 13 -8.25 -7.58 0.60
N ASP A 14 -9.40 -7.71 -0.06
CA ASP A 14 -10.46 -8.55 0.48
C ASP A 14 -10.20 -10.04 0.24
N ASP A 15 -9.18 -10.39 -0.51
CA ASP A 15 -8.79 -11.77 -0.73
C ASP A 15 -7.72 -12.16 0.29
N ARG A 16 -8.12 -13.02 1.27
CA ARG A 16 -7.22 -13.41 2.35
C ARG A 16 -5.94 -14.06 1.83
N SER A 17 -6.03 -14.87 0.77
CA SER A 17 -4.83 -15.53 0.27
C SER A 17 -3.84 -14.54 -0.31
N VAL A 18 -4.32 -13.47 -0.94
CA VAL A 18 -3.45 -12.41 -1.44
C VAL A 18 -2.78 -11.69 -0.28
N VAL A 19 -3.55 -11.34 0.74
CA VAL A 19 -2.99 -10.66 1.92
C VAL A 19 -1.91 -11.52 2.55
N GLU A 20 -2.20 -12.79 2.79
CA GLU A 20 -1.25 -13.67 3.47
C GLU A 20 0.02 -13.85 2.64
N ALA A 21 -0.12 -14.00 1.34
CA ALA A 21 1.04 -14.17 0.48
C ALA A 21 1.93 -12.93 0.50
N ILE A 22 1.33 -11.76 0.42
CA ILE A 22 2.12 -10.52 0.41
C ILE A 22 2.76 -10.28 1.77
N VAL A 23 2.02 -10.48 2.85
CA VAL A 23 2.57 -10.30 4.20
C VAL A 23 3.76 -11.24 4.41
N SER A 24 3.61 -12.51 4.02
CA SER A 24 4.70 -13.47 4.15
C SER A 24 5.93 -13.05 3.37
N LEU A 25 5.72 -12.59 2.14
CA LEU A 25 6.83 -12.13 1.32
C LEU A 25 7.54 -10.95 1.98
N LEU A 26 6.78 -9.97 2.44
CA LEU A 26 7.37 -8.78 3.05
C LEU A 26 8.18 -9.13 4.28
N GLU A 27 7.64 -10.00 5.12
CA GLU A 27 8.37 -10.40 6.32
C GLU A 27 9.62 -11.18 5.98
N SER A 28 9.57 -11.95 4.91
CA SER A 28 10.74 -12.76 4.52
C SER A 28 11.92 -11.89 4.07
N VAL A 29 11.66 -10.68 3.63
CA VAL A 29 12.73 -9.77 3.20
C VAL A 29 12.99 -8.67 4.22
N GLY A 30 12.43 -8.78 5.42
CA GLY A 30 12.81 -7.92 6.52
C GLY A 30 11.89 -6.78 6.86
N TYR A 31 10.76 -6.64 6.19
CA TYR A 31 9.79 -5.59 6.54
C TYR A 31 8.86 -6.06 7.64
N ALA A 32 8.33 -5.11 8.41
CA ALA A 32 7.18 -5.39 9.25
C ALA A 32 5.93 -5.27 8.37
N ALA A 33 4.97 -6.15 8.55
CA ALA A 33 3.79 -6.16 7.68
C ALA A 33 2.53 -6.42 8.51
N ALA A 34 1.44 -5.76 8.12
CA ALA A 34 0.14 -5.96 8.71
C ALA A 34 -0.88 -6.12 7.60
N GLY A 35 -1.79 -7.09 7.74
CA GLY A 35 -2.77 -7.38 6.73
C GLY A 35 -4.17 -7.04 7.18
N PHE A 36 -4.98 -6.55 6.25
CA PHE A 36 -6.37 -6.17 6.50
C PHE A 36 -7.22 -6.65 5.35
N LEU A 37 -8.42 -7.14 5.68
CA LEU A 37 -9.31 -7.68 4.65
C LEU A 37 -10.34 -6.66 4.17
N SER A 38 -10.32 -5.46 4.74
CA SER A 38 -11.19 -4.39 4.29
C SER A 38 -10.55 -3.04 4.60
N ALA A 39 -10.97 -2.03 3.85
CA ALA A 39 -10.51 -0.66 4.12
C ALA A 39 -10.98 -0.19 5.50
N GLN A 40 -12.18 -0.61 5.90
CA GLN A 40 -12.71 -0.18 7.20
C GLN A 40 -11.85 -0.72 8.34
N ASP A 41 -11.41 -1.98 8.24
CA ASP A 41 -10.54 -2.55 9.27
C ASP A 41 -9.24 -1.77 9.36
N PHE A 42 -8.67 -1.38 8.22
CA PHE A 42 -7.44 -0.60 8.21
C PHE A 42 -7.68 0.77 8.85
N LEU A 43 -8.77 1.45 8.49
CA LEU A 43 -9.07 2.76 9.03
C LEU A 43 -9.25 2.75 10.54
N ASN A 44 -9.75 1.64 11.06
CA ASN A 44 -10.01 1.51 12.50
C ASN A 44 -8.82 0.96 13.26
N SER A 45 -7.70 0.70 12.60
CA SER A 45 -6.59 0.01 13.24
C SER A 45 -5.59 0.99 13.81
N PRO A 46 -4.85 0.57 14.85
CA PRO A 46 -3.76 1.41 15.37
C PRO A 46 -2.60 1.53 14.42
N GLN A 47 -2.54 0.71 13.35
CA GLN A 47 -1.48 0.81 12.36
C GLN A 47 -1.69 1.93 11.36
N LEU A 48 -2.88 2.55 11.34
CA LEU A 48 -3.23 3.52 10.32
C LEU A 48 -2.15 4.57 10.11
N ARG A 49 -1.75 5.25 11.18
CA ARG A 49 -0.79 6.35 11.08
C ARG A 49 0.65 5.88 11.19
N ARG A 50 0.86 4.61 11.44
CA ARG A 50 2.20 4.05 11.55
C ARG A 50 2.69 3.43 10.25
N THR A 51 1.81 3.31 9.27
CA THR A 51 2.09 2.66 8.00
C THR A 51 3.02 3.54 7.17
N ALA A 52 4.15 2.97 6.76
CA ALA A 52 5.12 3.67 5.91
C ALA A 52 4.76 3.58 4.44
N CYS A 53 4.09 2.51 4.04
CA CYS A 53 3.61 2.32 2.67
C CYS A 53 2.41 1.40 2.71
N LEU A 54 1.42 1.70 1.89
CA LEU A 54 0.17 0.94 1.84
C LEU A 54 0.07 0.23 0.49
N ILE A 55 -0.15 -1.08 0.54
CA ILE A 55 -0.44 -1.86 -0.67
C ILE A 55 -1.94 -2.09 -0.66
N LEU A 56 -2.63 -1.62 -1.69
CA LEU A 56 -4.07 -1.43 -1.62
C LEU A 56 -4.76 -1.93 -2.88
N ASP A 57 -5.69 -2.85 -2.71
CA ASP A 57 -6.50 -3.34 -3.82
C ASP A 57 -7.47 -2.25 -4.25
N LEU A 58 -7.60 -2.05 -5.55
CA LEU A 58 -8.51 -1.05 -6.09
C LEU A 58 -9.97 -1.41 -5.87
N ARG A 59 -10.32 -2.68 -6.02
CA ARG A 59 -11.71 -3.10 -5.96
C ARG A 59 -11.96 -3.96 -4.74
N MET A 60 -12.77 -3.44 -3.84
CA MET A 60 -13.17 -4.17 -2.65
C MET A 60 -14.61 -3.84 -2.34
N PRO A 61 -15.34 -4.78 -1.71
CA PRO A 61 -16.71 -4.46 -1.24
C PRO A 61 -16.65 -3.33 -0.21
N GLY A 62 -17.66 -2.51 -0.19
CA GLY A 62 -17.71 -1.39 0.72
C GLY A 62 -16.82 -0.27 0.23
N ILE A 63 -15.82 0.08 1.02
CA ILE A 63 -14.90 1.15 0.68
C ILE A 63 -13.83 0.59 -0.27
N GLY A 64 -13.82 1.06 -1.50
CA GLY A 64 -12.80 0.68 -2.47
C GLY A 64 -11.50 1.44 -2.26
N GLY A 65 -10.51 1.11 -3.09
CA GLY A 65 -9.17 1.69 -2.93
C GLY A 65 -9.13 3.18 -3.14
N LEU A 66 -9.83 3.69 -4.15
CA LEU A 66 -9.80 5.13 -4.40
C LEU A 66 -10.52 5.91 -3.30
N GLU A 67 -11.59 5.35 -2.78
CA GLU A 67 -12.30 6.00 -1.68
C GLU A 67 -11.42 6.02 -0.44
N LEU A 68 -10.69 4.93 -0.17
CA LEU A 68 -9.77 4.91 0.96
C LEU A 68 -8.70 5.98 0.79
N GLN A 69 -8.15 6.11 -0.41
CA GLN A 69 -7.16 7.15 -0.67
C GLN A 69 -7.72 8.53 -0.35
N ARG A 70 -8.95 8.81 -0.76
CA ARG A 70 -9.57 10.10 -0.48
C ARG A 70 -9.73 10.34 1.01
N ARG A 71 -10.12 9.30 1.75
CA ARG A 71 -10.31 9.45 3.19
C ARG A 71 -8.99 9.71 3.90
N LEU A 72 -7.91 9.05 3.46
CA LEU A 72 -6.60 9.29 4.05
C LEU A 72 -6.17 10.73 3.79
N ALA A 73 -6.35 11.20 2.57
CA ALA A 73 -5.97 12.58 2.23
C ALA A 73 -6.76 13.59 3.05
N ALA A 74 -8.05 13.31 3.28
CA ALA A 74 -8.89 14.21 4.07
C ALA A 74 -8.40 14.32 5.51
N GLU A 75 -7.68 13.32 6.00
CA GLU A 75 -7.12 13.34 7.35
C GLU A 75 -5.66 13.72 7.37
N ASN A 76 -5.15 14.23 6.26
CA ASN A 76 -3.75 14.61 6.13
C ASN A 76 -2.79 13.43 6.29
N ILE A 77 -3.22 12.26 5.88
CA ILE A 77 -2.35 11.10 5.87
C ILE A 77 -1.84 10.93 4.45
N HIS A 78 -0.55 11.11 4.26
CA HIS A 78 0.07 11.13 2.94
C HIS A 78 0.97 9.92 2.72
N THR A 79 0.56 8.78 3.23
CA THR A 79 1.27 7.53 3.07
C THR A 79 1.37 7.17 1.59
N PRO A 80 2.54 6.80 1.08
CA PRO A 80 2.66 6.32 -0.29
C PRO A 80 1.80 5.08 -0.48
N ILE A 81 1.13 4.99 -1.64
CA ILE A 81 0.23 3.89 -1.93
C ILE A 81 0.67 3.18 -3.19
N ILE A 82 0.77 1.87 -3.11
CA ILE A 82 0.94 1.00 -4.26
C ILE A 82 -0.41 0.33 -4.48
N PHE A 83 -1.08 0.70 -5.57
CA PHE A 83 -2.35 0.07 -5.89
C PHE A 83 -2.11 -1.26 -6.58
N ILE A 84 -2.95 -2.25 -6.26
CA ILE A 84 -2.97 -3.50 -7.01
C ILE A 84 -4.35 -3.66 -7.61
N THR A 85 -4.41 -4.22 -8.80
CA THR A 85 -5.66 -4.29 -9.54
C THR A 85 -5.75 -5.60 -10.29
N ALA A 86 -6.96 -6.10 -10.43
CA ALA A 86 -7.21 -7.28 -11.22
C ALA A 86 -7.15 -6.93 -12.71
N HIS A 87 -6.93 -7.97 -13.50
CA HIS A 87 -6.98 -7.82 -14.95
C HIS A 87 -8.34 -7.30 -15.36
N GLY A 88 -8.38 -6.30 -16.23
CA GLY A 88 -9.64 -5.79 -16.75
C GLY A 88 -10.14 -4.50 -16.11
N ASP A 89 -9.53 -4.04 -15.06
CA ASP A 89 -9.97 -2.81 -14.38
C ASP A 89 -9.33 -1.57 -15.02
N GLN A 90 -9.56 -1.38 -16.30
CA GLN A 90 -8.86 -0.33 -17.03
C GLN A 90 -9.33 1.07 -16.67
N GLU A 91 -10.63 1.22 -16.44
CA GLU A 91 -11.16 2.53 -16.09
C GLU A 91 -10.66 2.99 -14.74
N LEU A 92 -10.67 2.10 -13.76
CA LEU A 92 -10.16 2.44 -12.44
C LEU A 92 -8.68 2.71 -12.49
N SER A 93 -7.93 1.93 -13.29
CA SER A 93 -6.50 2.14 -13.43
C SER A 93 -6.19 3.51 -14.01
N ALA A 94 -6.96 3.93 -15.01
CA ALA A 94 -6.76 5.25 -15.60
C ALA A 94 -7.05 6.35 -14.58
N GLU A 95 -8.09 6.17 -13.79
CA GLU A 95 -8.43 7.15 -12.76
C GLU A 95 -7.34 7.25 -11.71
N VAL A 96 -6.79 6.11 -11.30
CA VAL A 96 -5.69 6.08 -10.34
C VAL A 96 -4.51 6.89 -10.85
N LEU A 97 -4.18 6.73 -12.13
CA LEU A 97 -3.01 7.41 -12.69
C LEU A 97 -3.16 8.92 -12.67
N THR A 98 -4.38 9.43 -12.60
CA THR A 98 -4.58 10.88 -12.53
C THR A 98 -4.43 11.42 -11.11
N THR A 99 -4.27 10.57 -10.11
CA THR A 99 -4.20 11.02 -8.73
C THR A 99 -2.77 11.17 -8.21
N GLY A 100 -1.79 10.91 -9.05
CA GLY A 100 -0.39 11.04 -8.64
C GLY A 100 0.06 9.93 -7.72
N VAL A 101 -0.46 8.73 -7.90
CA VAL A 101 -0.09 7.61 -7.05
C VAL A 101 1.34 7.17 -7.28
N THR A 102 1.88 6.47 -6.29
CA THR A 102 3.25 5.99 -6.34
C THR A 102 3.42 4.89 -7.38
N ALA A 103 2.50 3.92 -7.41
CA ALA A 103 2.64 2.80 -8.34
C ALA A 103 1.31 2.09 -8.50
N LEU A 104 1.20 1.39 -9.60
CA LEU A 104 0.03 0.56 -9.90
C LEU A 104 0.56 -0.77 -10.45
N LEU A 105 0.19 -1.86 -9.81
CA LEU A 105 0.59 -3.20 -10.25
C LEU A 105 -0.64 -4.00 -10.62
N ARG A 106 -0.55 -4.74 -11.73
CA ARG A 106 -1.64 -5.60 -12.18
C ARG A 106 -1.39 -7.02 -11.74
N LYS A 107 -2.43 -7.67 -11.24
CA LYS A 107 -2.34 -9.08 -10.87
C LYS A 107 -2.36 -9.94 -12.13
N PRO A 108 -1.58 -10.99 -12.20
CA PRO A 108 -0.55 -11.37 -11.23
C PRO A 108 0.71 -10.54 -11.43
N PHE A 109 1.36 -10.18 -10.33
CA PHE A 109 2.62 -9.44 -10.40
C PHE A 109 3.72 -10.29 -9.80
N SER A 110 4.96 -10.00 -10.20
CA SER A 110 6.10 -10.73 -9.68
C SER A 110 6.53 -10.16 -8.34
N GLN A 111 7.24 -10.98 -7.57
CA GLN A 111 7.82 -10.49 -6.33
C GLN A 111 8.75 -9.31 -6.58
N GLU A 112 9.51 -9.38 -7.67
CA GLU A 112 10.44 -8.31 -8.00
C GLU A 112 9.71 -7.00 -8.29
N SER A 113 8.59 -7.07 -8.99
CA SER A 113 7.81 -5.87 -9.29
C SER A 113 7.28 -5.24 -8.02
N LEU A 114 6.76 -6.05 -7.11
CA LEU A 114 6.22 -5.54 -5.86
C LEU A 114 7.32 -4.94 -5.01
N LEU A 115 8.42 -5.67 -4.84
CA LEU A 115 9.51 -5.20 -3.98
C LEU A 115 10.18 -3.98 -4.58
N GLY A 116 10.28 -3.91 -5.90
CA GLY A 116 10.82 -2.72 -6.56
C GLY A 116 9.95 -1.50 -6.35
N ALA A 117 8.64 -1.66 -6.51
CA ALA A 117 7.71 -0.56 -6.27
C ALA A 117 7.78 -0.10 -4.84
N LEU A 118 7.91 -1.04 -3.91
CA LEU A 118 7.99 -0.73 -2.49
C LEU A 118 9.25 0.06 -2.17
N ARG A 119 10.39 -0.38 -2.70
CA ARG A 119 11.64 0.35 -2.48
C ARG A 119 11.55 1.77 -3.02
N SER A 120 10.95 1.94 -4.19
CA SER A 120 10.77 3.28 -4.75
C SER A 120 9.86 4.15 -3.88
N ALA A 121 8.78 3.58 -3.38
CA ALA A 121 7.86 4.32 -2.54
C ALA A 121 8.53 4.77 -1.25
N LEU A 122 9.28 3.88 -0.63
CA LEU A 122 9.97 4.21 0.62
C LEU A 122 11.11 5.18 0.40
N ALA A 123 11.79 5.09 -0.72
CA ALA A 123 12.87 6.01 -1.04
C ALA A 123 12.35 7.43 -1.27
N GLN A 124 11.20 7.56 -1.90
CA GLN A 124 10.61 8.89 -2.10
C GLN A 124 10.31 9.56 -0.78
N THR A 125 9.75 8.80 0.15
CA THR A 125 9.44 9.34 1.48
C THR A 125 10.73 9.74 2.19
N GLY A 126 11.72 8.87 2.17
CA GLY A 126 12.99 9.17 2.80
C GLY A 126 13.69 10.34 2.14
N GLY A 127 13.61 10.42 0.81
CA GLY A 127 14.23 11.53 0.09
C GLY A 127 13.62 12.85 0.47
N ASN A 128 12.33 12.90 0.70
CA ASN A 128 11.67 14.12 1.09
C ASN A 128 12.09 14.59 2.47
N GLU A 129 12.45 13.66 3.32
CA GLU A 129 12.84 13.99 4.68
C GLU A 129 14.30 14.36 4.77
N ASN A 130 15.04 14.10 3.76
CA ASN A 130 16.46 14.35 3.78
C ASN A 130 16.75 15.62 3.01
N PRO A 131 16.85 16.71 3.67
CA PRO A 131 17.07 17.98 3.00
C PRO A 131 18.44 18.06 2.36
N GLY A 132 19.19 17.09 2.63
CA GLY A 132 20.47 16.96 1.98
C GLY A 132 21.39 17.89 2.19
#